data_aed4713a354acb359b6d820aca5ced6a
#
_entry.id   aed4713a354acb359b6d820aca5ced6a
#
_cell.length_a   1.000
_cell.length_b   1.000
_cell.length_c   1.000
_cell.angle_alpha   90.00
_cell.angle_beta   90.00
_cell.angle_gamma   90.00
#
_symmetry.space_group_name_H-M   'P 1'
#
loop_
_entity.id
_entity.type
_entity.pdbx_description
1 polymer ?
#
loop_
_entity_poly.entity_id
_entity_poly.type
_entity_poly.pdbx_seq_one_letter_code
_entity_poly.pdbx_strand_id
1 'polypeptide(L)'
;ELRIDSACRLENVLVCARKITVGSGARIAAQLFARDTVVVEPCAVLEYPSGIYAGRYAELGDRATADGYVIVRDTVRHKKMAASYRQSRTARVRGLLHADGAAQVQGIVAGCAELRQAVYFSPQGYYKDMLYDLTLLENSATAQPLWHGGAEAVRRKEAVCVE
;
A
#
# COMPACT_ATOMS: atom_id res chain seq x y z
N GLU A 1 -6.62 -5.90 18.04
CA GLU A 1 -6.70 -4.64 17.31
C GLU A 1 -5.81 -3.62 17.99
N LEU A 2 -4.99 -2.93 17.22
CA LEU A 2 -4.12 -1.87 17.69
C LEU A 2 -4.47 -0.58 16.95
N ARG A 3 -4.66 0.52 17.67
CA ARG A 3 -4.83 1.85 17.09
C ARG A 3 -3.62 2.72 17.47
N ILE A 4 -3.02 3.35 16.48
CA ILE A 4 -1.93 4.32 16.64
C ILE A 4 -2.55 5.69 16.42
N ASP A 5 -2.63 6.48 17.47
CA ASP A 5 -3.20 7.83 17.46
C ASP A 5 -2.20 8.86 16.93
N SER A 6 -2.70 10.04 16.55
CA SER A 6 -1.86 11.16 16.09
C SER A 6 -0.90 11.71 17.16
N ALA A 7 -1.16 11.45 18.44
CA ALA A 7 -0.25 11.79 19.52
C ALA A 7 0.90 10.78 19.70
N CYS A 8 0.83 9.62 19.06
CA CYS A 8 1.88 8.60 19.13
C CYS A 8 3.07 9.02 18.27
N ARG A 9 4.26 8.86 18.83
CA ARG A 9 5.52 9.02 18.09
C ARG A 9 6.20 7.67 17.97
N LEU A 10 6.30 7.16 16.76
CA LEU A 10 6.95 5.89 16.45
C LEU A 10 8.06 6.14 15.44
N GLU A 11 9.29 5.79 15.82
CA GLU A 11 10.48 5.97 14.99
C GLU A 11 11.28 4.66 14.96
N ASN A 12 11.47 4.11 13.76
CA ASN A 12 12.26 2.90 13.51
C ASN A 12 11.85 1.69 14.35
N VAL A 13 10.55 1.51 14.55
CA VAL A 13 9.97 0.40 15.30
C VAL A 13 9.21 -0.56 14.40
N LEU A 14 9.12 -1.81 14.87
CA LEU A 14 8.31 -2.84 14.25
C LEU A 14 7.06 -3.06 15.11
N VAL A 15 5.90 -2.98 14.48
CA VAL A 15 4.60 -3.13 15.13
C VAL A 15 3.89 -4.35 14.55
N CYS A 16 3.58 -5.32 15.41
CA CYS A 16 2.87 -6.53 15.02
C CYS A 16 1.52 -6.62 15.73
N ALA A 17 0.45 -6.79 14.96
CA ALA A 17 -0.89 -7.00 15.50
C ALA A 17 -1.78 -7.80 14.54
N ARG A 18 -2.97 -8.19 15.00
CA ARG A 18 -3.94 -8.81 14.10
C ARG A 18 -4.53 -7.77 13.15
N LYS A 19 -4.89 -6.60 13.67
CA LYS A 19 -5.39 -5.46 12.91
C LYS A 19 -4.72 -4.19 13.43
N ILE A 20 -4.26 -3.34 12.52
CA ILE A 20 -3.61 -2.06 12.83
C ILE A 20 -4.42 -0.94 12.18
N THR A 21 -4.71 0.09 12.94
CA THR A 21 -5.29 1.33 12.43
C THR A 21 -4.35 2.49 12.77
N VAL A 22 -3.87 3.18 11.75
CA VAL A 22 -3.11 4.43 11.90
C VAL A 22 -4.12 5.57 11.84
N GLY A 23 -4.26 6.29 12.94
CA GLY A 23 -5.25 7.35 13.12
C GLY A 23 -5.00 8.55 12.23
N SER A 24 -6.08 9.27 11.96
CA SER A 24 -6.06 10.47 11.12
C SER A 24 -5.02 11.48 11.59
N GLY A 25 -4.19 11.98 10.66
CA GLY A 25 -3.14 12.94 10.93
C GLY A 25 -1.92 12.39 11.69
N ALA A 26 -1.88 11.09 12.01
CA ALA A 26 -0.71 10.49 12.64
C ALA A 26 0.52 10.56 11.71
N ARG A 27 1.70 10.76 12.30
CA ARG A 27 2.99 10.76 11.60
C ARG A 27 3.92 9.76 12.26
N ILE A 28 4.27 8.71 11.53
CA ILE A 28 5.08 7.61 12.07
C ILE A 28 6.13 7.16 11.04
N ALA A 29 7.26 6.65 11.54
CA ALA A 29 8.26 5.93 10.78
C ALA A 29 8.37 4.50 11.35
N ALA A 30 7.54 3.57 10.87
CA ALA A 30 7.40 2.25 11.45
C ALA A 30 7.11 1.17 10.40
N GLN A 31 7.52 -0.07 10.72
CA GLN A 31 7.16 -1.26 9.97
C GLN A 31 5.91 -1.89 10.59
N LEU A 32 4.80 -1.89 9.85
CA LEU A 32 3.50 -2.37 10.32
C LEU A 32 3.21 -3.76 9.74
N PHE A 33 3.15 -4.77 10.60
CA PHE A 33 2.83 -6.13 10.23
C PHE A 33 1.47 -6.54 10.81
N ALA A 34 0.46 -6.59 9.98
CA ALA A 34 -0.85 -7.05 10.39
C ALA A 34 -1.14 -8.45 9.83
N ARG A 35 -1.59 -9.35 10.69
CA ARG A 35 -2.06 -10.66 10.25
C ARG A 35 -3.27 -10.54 9.32
N ASP A 36 -4.18 -9.61 9.59
CA ASP A 36 -5.39 -9.43 8.82
C ASP A 36 -5.39 -8.08 8.07
N THR A 37 -5.45 -6.96 8.78
CA THR A 37 -5.82 -5.67 8.18
C THR A 37 -4.93 -4.52 8.65
N VAL A 38 -4.56 -3.63 7.73
CA VAL A 38 -4.00 -2.30 8.03
C VAL A 38 -4.90 -1.23 7.42
N VAL A 39 -5.35 -0.29 8.23
CA VAL A 39 -6.08 0.90 7.79
C VAL A 39 -5.27 2.14 8.13
N VAL A 40 -4.99 2.94 7.13
CA VAL A 40 -4.35 4.25 7.28
C VAL A 40 -5.44 5.30 7.05
N GLU A 41 -5.85 5.95 8.13
CA GLU A 41 -6.91 6.96 8.11
C GLU A 41 -6.48 8.22 7.37
N PRO A 42 -7.42 9.13 7.02
CA PRO A 42 -7.12 10.32 6.25
C PRO A 42 -6.01 11.19 6.85
N CYS A 43 -5.19 11.78 5.99
CA CYS A 43 -4.09 12.68 6.35
C CYS A 43 -2.98 12.03 7.19
N ALA A 44 -2.99 10.73 7.43
CA ALA A 44 -1.90 10.07 8.11
C ALA A 44 -0.68 9.93 7.19
N VAL A 45 0.51 10.06 7.76
CA VAL A 45 1.78 10.04 7.04
C VAL A 45 2.68 8.95 7.63
N LEU A 46 2.98 7.95 6.81
CA LEU A 46 3.99 6.94 7.08
C LEU A 46 5.29 7.39 6.42
N GLU A 47 6.20 7.95 7.20
CA GLU A 47 7.48 8.47 6.74
C GLU A 47 8.49 7.33 6.49
N TYR A 48 9.44 7.53 5.58
CA TYR A 48 10.52 6.57 5.36
C TYR A 48 11.37 6.37 6.64
N PRO A 49 11.76 5.14 7.00
CA PRO A 49 11.54 3.87 6.31
C PRO A 49 10.28 3.13 6.80
N SER A 50 9.11 3.53 6.37
CA SER A 50 7.88 2.84 6.74
C SER A 50 7.56 1.68 5.80
N GLY A 51 6.78 0.74 6.31
CA GLY A 51 6.27 -0.36 5.52
C GLY A 51 4.95 -0.89 6.06
N ILE A 52 4.09 -1.32 5.17
CA ILE A 52 2.84 -1.98 5.46
C ILE A 52 2.90 -3.40 4.93
N TYR A 53 2.68 -4.37 5.80
CA TYR A 53 2.39 -5.74 5.44
C TYR A 53 1.03 -6.13 6.02
N ALA A 54 0.08 -6.46 5.16
CA ALA A 54 -1.25 -6.91 5.55
C ALA A 54 -1.56 -8.29 4.95
N GLY A 55 -2.01 -9.22 5.78
CA GLY A 55 -2.31 -10.58 5.35
C GLY A 55 -3.61 -10.72 4.57
N ARG A 56 -4.50 -9.73 4.61
CA ARG A 56 -5.79 -9.76 3.91
C ARG A 56 -6.21 -8.45 3.27
N TYR A 57 -6.09 -7.34 3.99
CA TYR A 57 -6.63 -6.07 3.54
C TYR A 57 -5.76 -4.91 3.97
N ALA A 58 -5.54 -3.95 3.08
CA ALA A 58 -4.99 -2.65 3.44
C ALA A 58 -5.76 -1.52 2.75
N GLU A 59 -5.84 -0.38 3.45
CA GLU A 59 -6.51 0.81 2.98
C GLU A 59 -5.70 2.07 3.29
N LEU A 60 -5.56 2.93 2.28
CA LEU A 60 -5.03 4.28 2.42
C LEU A 60 -6.16 5.28 2.18
N GLY A 61 -6.53 6.00 3.25
CA GLY A 61 -7.55 7.04 3.25
C GLY A 61 -7.11 8.31 2.52
N ASP A 62 -8.02 9.28 2.46
CA ASP A 62 -7.80 10.55 1.75
C ASP A 62 -6.55 11.28 2.25
N ARG A 63 -5.70 11.72 1.33
CA ARG A 63 -4.44 12.43 1.59
C ARG A 63 -3.47 11.65 2.48
N ALA A 64 -3.69 10.36 2.70
CA ALA A 64 -2.72 9.51 3.37
C ALA A 64 -1.49 9.30 2.49
N THR A 65 -0.31 9.22 3.12
CA THR A 65 0.95 8.98 2.43
C THR A 65 1.66 7.78 3.03
N ALA A 66 2.20 6.91 2.19
CA ALA A 66 3.05 5.81 2.62
C ALA A 66 4.38 5.86 1.84
N ASP A 67 5.47 6.10 2.58
CA ASP A 67 6.82 6.18 2.03
C ASP A 67 7.60 4.90 2.38
N GLY A 68 7.68 3.99 1.41
CA GLY A 68 8.36 2.72 1.55
C GLY A 68 7.63 1.62 0.79
N TYR A 69 7.04 0.65 1.47
CA TYR A 69 6.32 -0.42 0.80
C TYR A 69 4.92 -0.65 1.38
N VAL A 70 4.05 -1.10 0.51
CA VAL A 70 2.71 -1.61 0.86
C VAL A 70 2.56 -2.98 0.22
N ILE A 71 2.46 -4.02 1.04
CA ILE A 71 2.33 -5.41 0.62
C ILE A 71 1.05 -5.98 1.20
N VAL A 72 0.17 -6.47 0.32
CA VAL A 72 -1.08 -7.13 0.71
C VAL A 72 -1.11 -8.53 0.11
N ARG A 73 -1.12 -9.55 0.98
CA ARG A 73 -0.97 -10.94 0.56
C ARG A 73 -2.28 -11.62 0.18
N ASP A 74 -3.39 -11.18 0.64
CA ASP A 74 -4.74 -11.76 0.41
C ASP A 74 -4.76 -13.24 -0.03
N THR A 75 -4.41 -14.11 0.91
CA THR A 75 -4.33 -15.55 0.66
C THR A 75 -5.70 -16.25 0.68
N VAL A 76 -6.77 -15.52 0.94
CA VAL A 76 -8.13 -16.06 1.11
C VAL A 76 -8.89 -15.94 -0.22
N ARG A 77 -9.43 -17.06 -0.70
CA ARG A 77 -10.37 -17.04 -1.83
C ARG A 77 -11.71 -16.46 -1.36
N HIS A 78 -12.05 -15.30 -1.84
CA HIS A 78 -13.34 -14.66 -1.60
C HIS A 78 -14.40 -15.23 -2.54
N LYS A 79 -15.58 -15.59 -1.99
CA LYS A 79 -16.74 -16.01 -2.80
C LYS A 79 -17.33 -14.88 -3.63
N LYS A 80 -17.15 -13.64 -3.18
CA LYS A 80 -17.58 -12.41 -3.89
C LYS A 80 -16.36 -11.54 -4.16
N MET A 81 -16.40 -10.79 -5.26
CA MET A 81 -15.35 -9.81 -5.57
C MET A 81 -15.28 -8.77 -4.45
N ALA A 82 -14.15 -8.71 -3.80
CA ALA A 82 -13.84 -7.73 -2.75
C ALA A 82 -12.41 -7.24 -2.98
N ALA A 83 -12.19 -5.94 -2.78
CA ALA A 83 -10.83 -5.42 -2.83
C ALA A 83 -10.04 -5.90 -1.61
N SER A 84 -8.84 -6.40 -1.83
CA SER A 84 -7.84 -6.64 -0.79
C SER A 84 -7.00 -5.39 -0.51
N TYR A 85 -6.93 -4.48 -1.47
CA TYR A 85 -6.29 -3.19 -1.32
C TYR A 85 -7.17 -2.07 -1.85
N ARG A 86 -7.24 -0.97 -1.09
CA ARG A 86 -7.89 0.26 -1.52
C ARG A 86 -6.99 1.46 -1.27
N GLN A 87 -6.85 2.30 -2.29
CA GLN A 87 -6.17 3.58 -2.20
C GLN A 87 -7.12 4.68 -2.66
N SER A 88 -7.26 5.71 -1.82
CA SER A 88 -8.07 6.89 -2.15
C SER A 88 -7.45 7.69 -3.30
N ARG A 89 -8.30 8.46 -4.00
CA ARG A 89 -7.92 9.36 -5.11
C ARG A 89 -6.87 10.39 -4.74
N THR A 90 -6.79 10.77 -3.48
CA THR A 90 -5.84 11.79 -2.97
C THR A 90 -4.68 11.18 -2.20
N ALA A 91 -4.67 9.86 -2.03
CA ALA A 91 -3.59 9.17 -1.33
C ALA A 91 -2.37 8.94 -2.23
N ARG A 92 -1.23 8.73 -1.59
CA ARG A 92 0.05 8.56 -2.27
C ARG A 92 0.85 7.40 -1.67
N VAL A 93 1.39 6.56 -2.53
CA VAL A 93 2.43 5.58 -2.20
C VAL A 93 3.72 6.01 -2.90
N ARG A 94 4.83 6.05 -2.16
CA ARG A 94 6.18 6.26 -2.71
C ARG A 94 7.03 5.04 -2.40
N GLY A 95 7.30 4.22 -3.41
CA GLY A 95 8.09 2.99 -3.31
C GLY A 95 7.40 1.80 -3.97
N LEU A 96 7.16 0.72 -3.23
CA LEU A 96 6.56 -0.50 -3.75
C LEU A 96 5.11 -0.66 -3.28
N LEU A 97 4.22 -0.89 -4.22
CA LEU A 97 2.88 -1.40 -3.98
C LEU A 97 2.77 -2.82 -4.56
N HIS A 98 2.51 -3.81 -3.69
CA HIS A 98 2.28 -5.18 -4.13
C HIS A 98 0.94 -5.68 -3.56
N ALA A 99 0.07 -6.23 -4.43
CA ALA A 99 -1.20 -6.80 -4.01
C ALA A 99 -1.49 -8.13 -4.72
N ASP A 100 -1.55 -9.22 -3.95
CA ASP A 100 -1.87 -10.57 -4.44
C ASP A 100 -3.38 -10.76 -4.74
N GLY A 101 -4.24 -9.88 -4.28
CA GLY A 101 -5.67 -9.91 -4.51
C GLY A 101 -6.16 -8.83 -5.47
N ALA A 102 -7.47 -8.56 -5.43
CA ALA A 102 -8.06 -7.47 -6.19
C ALA A 102 -7.72 -6.12 -5.55
N ALA A 103 -7.15 -5.20 -6.32
CA ALA A 103 -6.71 -3.90 -5.86
C ALA A 103 -7.45 -2.76 -6.55
N GLN A 104 -8.07 -1.89 -5.77
CA GLN A 104 -8.56 -0.59 -6.24
C GLN A 104 -7.51 0.46 -5.93
N VAL A 105 -6.75 0.85 -6.95
CA VAL A 105 -5.68 1.83 -6.82
C VAL A 105 -6.08 3.12 -7.52
N GLN A 106 -6.12 4.19 -6.76
CA GLN A 106 -6.37 5.54 -7.26
C GLN A 106 -5.30 6.50 -6.70
N GLY A 107 -5.29 7.76 -7.16
CA GLY A 107 -4.34 8.75 -6.67
C GLY A 107 -2.94 8.56 -7.26
N ILE A 108 -1.89 8.55 -6.44
CA ILE A 108 -0.51 8.56 -6.92
C ILE A 108 0.26 7.34 -6.40
N VAL A 109 0.91 6.62 -7.31
CA VAL A 109 1.97 5.66 -7.00
C VAL A 109 3.26 6.13 -7.67
N ALA A 110 4.25 6.48 -6.85
CA ALA A 110 5.58 6.87 -7.31
C ALA A 110 6.56 5.74 -7.00
N GLY A 111 6.89 4.95 -8.01
CA GLY A 111 7.74 3.77 -7.90
C GLY A 111 7.20 2.57 -8.66
N CYS A 112 7.07 1.43 -8.00
CA CYS A 112 6.62 0.20 -8.61
C CYS A 112 5.24 -0.22 -8.07
N ALA A 113 4.33 -0.63 -8.97
CA ALA A 113 3.08 -1.27 -8.61
C ALA A 113 3.01 -2.66 -9.24
N GLU A 114 2.86 -3.69 -8.41
CA GLU A 114 2.68 -5.07 -8.81
C GLU A 114 1.31 -5.55 -8.32
N LEU A 115 0.37 -5.67 -9.23
CA LEU A 115 -1.03 -5.98 -8.93
C LEU A 115 -1.42 -7.27 -9.63
N ARG A 116 -1.96 -8.21 -8.88
CA ARG A 116 -2.52 -9.43 -9.48
C ARG A 116 -3.78 -9.13 -10.29
N GLN A 117 -4.63 -8.24 -9.80
CA GLN A 117 -5.83 -7.80 -10.49
C GLN A 117 -6.18 -6.37 -10.11
N ALA A 118 -6.27 -5.48 -11.08
CA ALA A 118 -6.83 -4.15 -10.89
C ALA A 118 -8.36 -4.22 -10.92
N VAL A 119 -9.03 -3.50 -10.03
CA VAL A 119 -10.49 -3.38 -10.02
C VAL A 119 -10.91 -1.96 -9.73
N TYR A 120 -11.99 -1.55 -10.33
CA TYR A 120 -12.65 -0.30 -10.00
C TYR A 120 -14.09 -0.57 -9.53
N PHE A 121 -14.41 -0.14 -8.32
CA PHE A 121 -15.76 -0.22 -7.77
C PHE A 121 -16.51 1.10 -7.99
N SER A 122 -17.65 1.03 -8.65
CA SER A 122 -18.55 2.15 -8.87
C SER A 122 -19.92 1.88 -8.22
N PRO A 123 -20.79 2.88 -8.09
CA PRO A 123 -22.17 2.67 -7.63
C PRO A 123 -22.97 1.69 -8.49
N GLN A 124 -22.61 1.54 -9.77
CA GLN A 124 -23.28 0.66 -10.73
C GLN A 124 -22.71 -0.77 -10.73
N GLY A 125 -21.59 -1.02 -10.04
CA GLY A 125 -20.95 -2.32 -10.01
C GLY A 125 -19.43 -2.22 -9.96
N TYR A 126 -18.74 -3.26 -10.42
CA TYR A 126 -17.29 -3.28 -10.48
C TYR A 126 -16.77 -3.63 -11.87
N TYR A 127 -15.64 -3.04 -12.21
CA TYR A 127 -14.93 -3.26 -13.46
C TYR A 127 -13.61 -3.96 -13.17
N LYS A 128 -13.36 -5.09 -13.85
CA LYS A 128 -12.11 -5.85 -13.73
C LYS A 128 -11.06 -5.28 -14.68
N ASP A 129 -9.79 -5.44 -14.28
CA ASP A 129 -8.63 -5.08 -15.07
C ASP A 129 -8.67 -3.62 -15.54
N MET A 130 -9.19 -2.76 -14.64
CA MET A 130 -9.36 -1.34 -14.89
C MET A 130 -8.62 -0.52 -13.83
N LEU A 131 -7.72 0.33 -14.30
CA LEU A 131 -7.15 1.43 -13.53
C LEU A 131 -7.92 2.71 -13.80
N TYR A 132 -8.36 3.38 -12.77
CA TYR A 132 -9.14 4.60 -12.86
C TYR A 132 -8.61 5.66 -11.89
N ASP A 133 -8.36 6.86 -12.41
CA ASP A 133 -7.89 8.00 -11.62
C ASP A 133 -6.56 7.73 -10.87
N LEU A 134 -5.64 7.06 -11.57
CA LEU A 134 -4.32 6.70 -11.08
C LEU A 134 -3.24 7.45 -11.86
N THR A 135 -2.29 8.02 -11.12
CA THR A 135 -1.05 8.58 -11.67
C THR A 135 0.13 7.71 -11.26
N LEU A 136 0.83 7.17 -12.23
CA LEU A 136 2.10 6.45 -12.01
C LEU A 136 3.25 7.41 -12.28
N LEU A 137 4.18 7.51 -11.33
CA LEU A 137 5.37 8.34 -11.45
C LEU A 137 6.63 7.50 -11.23
N GLU A 138 7.68 7.85 -11.93
CA GLU A 138 9.00 7.34 -11.60
C GLU A 138 9.43 7.84 -10.21
N ASN A 139 9.98 6.96 -9.40
CA ASN A 139 10.56 7.34 -8.11
C ASN A 139 12.07 7.25 -8.17
N SER A 140 12.73 8.38 -8.35
CA SER A 140 14.18 8.49 -8.35
C SER A 140 14.82 8.28 -6.97
N ALA A 141 14.03 8.45 -5.90
CA ALA A 141 14.45 8.18 -4.52
C ALA A 141 13.81 6.85 -4.07
N THR A 142 14.39 5.74 -4.48
CA THR A 142 13.87 4.41 -4.28
C THR A 142 13.83 4.05 -2.79
N ALA A 143 12.68 4.11 -2.19
CA ALA A 143 12.39 3.38 -0.96
C ALA A 143 12.30 1.89 -1.31
N GLN A 144 13.45 1.24 -1.49
CA GLN A 144 13.48 -0.21 -1.70
C GLN A 144 13.27 -0.91 -0.38
N PRO A 145 12.44 -1.96 -0.34
CA PRO A 145 12.41 -2.85 0.81
C PRO A 145 13.82 -3.39 1.08
N LEU A 146 14.22 -3.39 2.33
CA LEU A 146 15.57 -3.81 2.75
C LEU A 146 15.94 -5.25 2.34
N TRP A 147 14.97 -6.10 1.98
CA TRP A 147 15.19 -7.48 1.51
C TRP A 147 15.42 -7.62 -0.01
N HIS A 148 15.24 -6.59 -0.80
CA HIS A 148 15.66 -6.62 -2.19
C HIS A 148 17.16 -6.31 -2.23
N GLY A 149 17.96 -7.37 -2.25
CA GLY A 149 19.40 -7.24 -2.30
C GLY A 149 19.85 -6.32 -3.44
N GLY A 150 20.47 -5.23 -3.06
CA GLY A 150 21.28 -4.32 -3.83
C GLY A 150 20.75 -3.80 -5.18
N ALA A 151 21.30 -2.66 -5.57
CA ALA A 151 20.97 -1.93 -6.80
C ALA A 151 21.04 -2.73 -8.13
N GLU A 152 21.68 -3.90 -8.16
CA GLU A 152 21.74 -4.76 -9.36
C GLU A 152 20.44 -5.51 -9.65
N ALA A 153 19.62 -5.80 -8.63
CA ALA A 153 18.35 -6.51 -8.84
C ALA A 153 17.29 -5.61 -9.54
N VAL A 154 17.41 -4.29 -9.36
CA VAL A 154 16.47 -3.32 -9.94
C VAL A 154 16.70 -3.12 -11.43
N ARG A 155 17.95 -3.09 -11.89
CA ARG A 155 18.26 -2.90 -13.32
C ARG A 155 17.78 -4.04 -14.23
N ARG A 156 17.52 -5.23 -13.69
CA ARG A 156 17.00 -6.37 -14.49
C ARG A 156 15.48 -6.39 -14.66
N LYS A 157 14.73 -5.63 -13.85
CA LYS A 157 13.26 -5.59 -13.95
C LYS A 157 12.72 -4.45 -14.81
N GLU A 158 13.52 -3.45 -15.16
CA GLU A 158 13.09 -2.37 -16.09
C GLU A 158 12.86 -2.83 -17.54
N ALA A 159 13.22 -4.07 -17.87
CA ALA A 159 13.14 -4.59 -19.23
C ALA A 159 11.89 -5.44 -19.52
N VAL A 160 10.92 -5.58 -18.63
CA VAL A 160 9.81 -6.56 -18.79
C VAL A 160 8.42 -5.93 -18.57
N CYS A 161 8.23 -4.68 -18.87
CA CYS A 161 6.89 -4.07 -18.87
C CYS A 161 6.57 -3.39 -20.19
N VAL A 162 6.80 -4.08 -21.31
CA VAL A 162 6.14 -3.78 -22.61
C VAL A 162 6.05 -5.05 -23.41
N GLU A 163 4.95 -5.78 -23.31
CA GLU A 163 4.27 -6.48 -24.42
C GLU A 163 2.88 -6.86 -23.94
#